data_040169a9092577ca8217ecb1c58a38c1
#
_entry.id   040169a9092577ca8217ecb1c58a38c1
#
_cell.length_a   1.000
_cell.length_b   1.000
_cell.length_c   1.000
_cell.angle_alpha   90.00
_cell.angle_beta   90.00
_cell.angle_gamma   90.00
#
_symmetry.space_group_name_H-M   'P 1'
#
loop_
_entity.id
_entity.type
_entity.pdbx_description
1 polymer ?
#
loop_
_entity_poly.entity_id
_entity_poly.type
_entity_poly.pdbx_seq_one_letter_code
_entity_poly.pdbx_strand_id
1 'polypeptide(L)'
;MTKSSRLQSDEENATITPMTALSSQSYKGTRDYYPADKRVQNYIFANWKRVAQKFGYEEYGAPLLEPLEVYAAKSGQELASEQTYTFTDRGNRTVAIRPEMTPSISRMVAARRQEMAYPARLFSIANFMRYERPQRGREREFWQLNVDIFGVEGALPEAEIITMGARFLKEFGAIDEMFTIKINNRKVINFMMAQYLGLDGVQAQLMIKLFDRKNKITNEDFRDQAIEIFGRETAPAGLAKISALLMAKSMAGLPEEIRESSAVKEVQELFTLLERAGVKNAIFDITLMRGLDYYTGTVFEFFDNDPENNRSLFGGGRYDGLVGLFGAEPISAVGMAPGLTMTELFLQSHKLLPVLPSTTEVYVVVLGDTLRGATKLAEDLREEGVNVELDITGRKLDKQLKTAVKKDIPFIVFVGEEELQKEIYSFKDTASSEEQKLSFERVVSVVKDRRRKVIDDLDDLFE
;
A
#
# COMPACT_ATOMS: atom_id res chain seq x y z
N MET A 1 -51.61 -58.88 27.21
CA MET A 1 -51.95 -57.51 27.67
C MET A 1 -50.89 -56.59 27.03
N THR A 2 -51.24 -56.04 25.89
CA THR A 2 -50.44 -55.17 25.06
C THR A 2 -50.55 -53.71 25.43
N LYS A 3 -49.48 -53.03 25.81
CA LYS A 3 -49.48 -51.58 25.97
C LYS A 3 -48.93 -50.94 24.69
N SER A 4 -49.81 -50.31 23.97
CA SER A 4 -49.54 -49.41 22.87
C SER A 4 -48.94 -48.11 23.41
N SER A 5 -47.73 -47.73 23.05
CA SER A 5 -47.16 -46.41 23.27
C SER A 5 -47.38 -45.53 22.03
N ARG A 6 -48.23 -44.50 22.18
CA ARG A 6 -48.41 -43.43 21.21
C ARG A 6 -47.13 -42.56 21.17
N LEU A 7 -46.52 -42.49 19.99
CA LEU A 7 -45.58 -41.45 19.65
C LEU A 7 -46.37 -40.16 19.42
N GLN A 8 -46.13 -39.19 20.28
CA GLN A 8 -46.53 -37.79 20.04
C GLN A 8 -45.51 -37.21 19.10
N SER A 9 -45.94 -36.74 17.96
CA SER A 9 -45.17 -35.92 17.02
C SER A 9 -45.20 -34.49 17.52
N ASP A 10 -44.12 -34.03 18.14
CA ASP A 10 -43.90 -32.62 18.40
C ASP A 10 -43.48 -31.96 17.05
N GLU A 11 -44.48 -31.42 16.35
CA GLU A 11 -44.27 -30.43 15.32
C GLU A 11 -43.86 -29.11 16.02
N GLU A 12 -42.54 -28.90 16.19
CA GLU A 12 -42.02 -27.58 16.50
C GLU A 12 -42.34 -26.63 15.35
N ASN A 13 -43.36 -25.81 15.57
CA ASN A 13 -43.65 -24.62 14.79
C ASN A 13 -42.42 -23.69 14.88
N ALA A 14 -41.48 -23.82 13.93
CA ALA A 14 -40.44 -22.86 13.73
C ALA A 14 -41.08 -21.51 13.37
N THR A 15 -41.31 -20.69 14.35
CA THR A 15 -41.68 -19.29 14.18
C THR A 15 -40.56 -18.63 13.40
N ILE A 16 -40.79 -18.38 12.10
CA ILE A 16 -39.88 -17.56 11.26
C ILE A 16 -39.90 -16.15 11.86
N THR A 17 -38.92 -15.86 12.69
CA THR A 17 -38.67 -14.49 13.16
C THR A 17 -38.51 -13.63 11.92
N PRO A 18 -39.19 -12.46 11.77
CA PRO A 18 -39.03 -11.60 10.63
C PRO A 18 -37.55 -11.25 10.53
N MET A 19 -36.90 -11.57 9.39
CA MET A 19 -35.50 -11.25 9.14
C MET A 19 -35.34 -9.75 9.30
N THR A 20 -34.64 -9.33 10.33
CA THR A 20 -34.12 -7.96 10.42
C THR A 20 -33.28 -7.72 9.18
N ALA A 21 -33.50 -6.60 8.50
CA ALA A 21 -32.74 -6.25 7.31
C ALA A 21 -31.23 -6.36 7.63
N LEU A 22 -30.49 -6.99 6.73
CA LEU A 22 -29.03 -7.09 6.88
C LEU A 22 -28.41 -5.69 6.85
N SER A 23 -27.35 -5.51 7.61
CA SER A 23 -26.58 -4.27 7.58
C SER A 23 -25.98 -4.04 6.20
N SER A 24 -26.10 -2.81 5.68
CA SER A 24 -25.44 -2.37 4.46
C SER A 24 -24.02 -1.85 4.70
N GLN A 25 -23.54 -1.88 5.94
CA GLN A 25 -22.21 -1.43 6.30
C GLN A 25 -21.18 -2.54 6.07
N SER A 26 -20.02 -2.18 5.53
CA SER A 26 -18.87 -3.08 5.44
C SER A 26 -18.40 -3.52 6.83
N TYR A 27 -17.62 -4.59 6.90
CA TYR A 27 -16.99 -5.03 8.13
C TYR A 27 -16.15 -3.91 8.76
N LYS A 28 -16.22 -3.76 10.08
CA LYS A 28 -15.53 -2.68 10.81
C LYS A 28 -14.04 -2.64 10.50
N GLY A 29 -13.59 -1.53 9.92
CA GLY A 29 -12.19 -1.30 9.56
C GLY A 29 -11.82 -1.81 8.17
N THR A 30 -12.81 -2.22 7.36
CA THR A 30 -12.65 -2.44 5.92
C THR A 30 -13.32 -1.31 5.15
N ARG A 31 -13.01 -1.17 3.87
CA ARG A 31 -13.53 -0.13 2.99
C ARG A 31 -14.09 -0.74 1.71
N ASP A 32 -15.29 -0.30 1.31
CA ASP A 32 -15.83 -0.55 -0.02
C ASP A 32 -15.20 0.43 -1.01
N TYR A 33 -14.78 -0.07 -2.16
CA TYR A 33 -14.24 0.76 -3.25
C TYR A 33 -15.29 0.91 -4.33
N TYR A 34 -16.04 2.01 -4.31
CA TYR A 34 -16.95 2.36 -5.39
C TYR A 34 -16.18 2.75 -6.66
N PRO A 35 -16.83 2.85 -7.83
CA PRO A 35 -16.12 3.10 -9.10
C PRO A 35 -15.15 4.28 -9.08
N ALA A 36 -15.49 5.38 -8.40
CA ALA A 36 -14.59 6.53 -8.26
C ALA A 36 -13.36 6.18 -7.40
N ASP A 37 -13.56 5.55 -6.23
CA ASP A 37 -12.46 5.11 -5.35
C ASP A 37 -11.57 4.09 -6.05
N LYS A 38 -12.20 3.19 -6.85
CA LYS A 38 -11.47 2.18 -7.60
C LYS A 38 -10.60 2.76 -8.70
N ARG A 39 -11.00 3.88 -9.31
CA ARG A 39 -10.15 4.60 -10.26
C ARG A 39 -8.88 5.15 -9.58
N VAL A 40 -9.02 5.74 -8.38
CA VAL A 40 -7.86 6.21 -7.59
C VAL A 40 -6.93 5.06 -7.24
N GLN A 41 -7.49 3.96 -6.74
CA GLN A 41 -6.71 2.76 -6.42
C GLN A 41 -5.94 2.24 -7.63
N ASN A 42 -6.62 2.11 -8.78
CA ASN A 42 -6.00 1.62 -10.02
C ASN A 42 -4.92 2.58 -10.54
N TYR A 43 -5.10 3.90 -10.42
CA TYR A 43 -4.10 4.90 -10.76
C TYR A 43 -2.83 4.73 -9.93
N ILE A 44 -2.96 4.57 -8.61
CA ILE A 44 -1.83 4.35 -7.72
C ILE A 44 -1.14 3.02 -8.05
N PHE A 45 -1.88 1.94 -8.28
CA PHE A 45 -1.33 0.63 -8.63
C PHE A 45 -0.60 0.64 -9.97
N ALA A 46 -1.14 1.31 -10.98
CA ALA A 46 -0.50 1.45 -12.29
C ALA A 46 0.84 2.18 -12.18
N ASN A 47 0.88 3.25 -11.39
CA ASN A 47 2.10 4.01 -11.11
C ASN A 47 3.15 3.14 -10.39
N TRP A 48 2.78 2.47 -9.30
CA TRP A 48 3.67 1.56 -8.58
C TRP A 48 4.25 0.48 -9.48
N LYS A 49 3.38 -0.17 -10.27
CA LYS A 49 3.79 -1.22 -11.21
C LYS A 49 4.79 -0.70 -12.23
N ARG A 50 4.50 0.45 -12.85
CA ARG A 50 5.36 1.10 -13.85
C ARG A 50 6.76 1.40 -13.28
N VAL A 51 6.84 2.00 -12.10
CA VAL A 51 8.13 2.31 -11.47
C VAL A 51 8.89 1.04 -11.11
N ALA A 52 8.25 0.04 -10.49
CA ALA A 52 8.91 -1.22 -10.17
C ALA A 52 9.50 -1.88 -11.43
N GLN A 53 8.75 -1.89 -12.54
CA GLN A 53 9.20 -2.41 -13.83
C GLN A 53 10.35 -1.60 -14.44
N LYS A 54 10.37 -0.26 -14.29
CA LYS A 54 11.50 0.60 -14.72
C LYS A 54 12.80 0.24 -13.98
N PHE A 55 12.73 -0.31 -12.76
CA PHE A 55 13.88 -0.81 -12.00
C PHE A 55 14.19 -2.30 -12.26
N GLY A 56 13.47 -2.95 -13.18
CA GLY A 56 13.68 -4.35 -13.55
C GLY A 56 13.11 -5.36 -12.57
N TYR A 57 12.10 -4.97 -11.77
CA TYR A 57 11.39 -5.89 -10.88
C TYR A 57 10.27 -6.62 -11.61
N GLU A 58 10.12 -7.91 -11.32
CA GLU A 58 9.09 -8.78 -11.87
C GLU A 58 7.96 -9.04 -10.87
N GLU A 59 6.71 -9.07 -11.37
CA GLU A 59 5.54 -9.25 -10.54
C GLU A 59 5.36 -10.71 -10.12
N TYR A 60 5.14 -10.94 -8.83
CA TYR A 60 4.79 -12.26 -8.28
C TYR A 60 3.48 -12.21 -7.49
N GLY A 61 2.92 -13.39 -7.20
CA GLY A 61 1.76 -13.55 -6.32
C GLY A 61 1.96 -14.65 -5.30
N ALA A 62 1.45 -14.45 -4.08
CA ALA A 62 1.42 -15.46 -3.03
C ALA A 62 -0.02 -15.73 -2.58
N PRO A 63 -0.32 -16.90 -2.00
CA PRO A 63 -1.65 -17.21 -1.46
C PRO A 63 -2.10 -16.21 -0.41
N LEU A 64 -3.43 -15.97 -0.33
CA LEU A 64 -4.02 -15.18 0.74
C LEU A 64 -3.95 -15.91 2.09
N LEU A 65 -4.07 -17.22 2.07
CA LEU A 65 -4.00 -18.09 3.24
C LEU A 65 -2.65 -18.80 3.28
N GLU A 66 -2.01 -18.76 4.44
CA GLU A 66 -0.78 -19.50 4.73
C GLU A 66 -0.95 -20.25 6.06
N PRO A 67 -0.18 -21.31 6.31
CA PRO A 67 -0.05 -21.86 7.65
C PRO A 67 0.39 -20.78 8.64
N LEU A 68 -0.18 -20.76 9.85
CA LEU A 68 0.16 -19.73 10.85
C LEU A 68 1.67 -19.66 11.15
N GLU A 69 2.34 -20.78 11.09
CA GLU A 69 3.77 -20.92 11.35
C GLU A 69 4.65 -20.03 10.45
N VAL A 70 4.17 -19.73 9.24
CA VAL A 70 4.87 -18.82 8.29
C VAL A 70 5.07 -17.44 8.92
N TYR A 71 4.13 -16.97 9.73
CA TYR A 71 4.17 -15.66 10.38
C TYR A 71 4.67 -15.72 11.83
N ALA A 72 4.44 -16.83 12.54
CA ALA A 72 4.78 -16.96 13.95
C ALA A 72 6.29 -16.94 14.23
N ALA A 73 7.11 -17.33 13.26
CA ALA A 73 8.53 -17.54 13.48
C ALA A 73 9.33 -16.24 13.71
N LYS A 74 8.98 -15.10 13.11
CA LYS A 74 9.71 -13.83 13.23
C LYS A 74 8.94 -12.54 12.93
N SER A 75 7.63 -12.59 12.70
CA SER A 75 6.85 -11.37 12.42
C SER A 75 6.61 -10.46 13.62
N GLY A 76 7.22 -10.79 14.77
CA GLY A 76 6.96 -10.13 16.04
C GLY A 76 5.79 -10.78 16.78
N GLN A 77 5.94 -10.89 18.10
CA GLN A 77 4.93 -11.58 18.93
C GLN A 77 3.56 -10.93 18.83
N GLU A 78 3.49 -9.60 18.78
CA GLU A 78 2.24 -8.84 18.67
C GLU A 78 1.53 -9.11 17.33
N LEU A 79 2.26 -9.06 16.21
CA LEU A 79 1.67 -9.29 14.88
C LEU A 79 1.16 -10.71 14.75
N ALA A 80 1.94 -11.70 15.16
CA ALA A 80 1.59 -13.11 15.01
C ALA A 80 0.46 -13.56 15.94
N SER A 81 0.42 -13.09 17.21
CA SER A 81 -0.55 -13.53 18.21
C SER A 81 -1.80 -12.69 18.33
N GLU A 82 -1.71 -11.36 18.11
CA GLU A 82 -2.82 -10.44 18.40
C GLU A 82 -3.45 -9.82 17.16
N GLN A 83 -2.66 -9.59 16.10
CA GLN A 83 -3.13 -8.86 14.92
C GLN A 83 -3.47 -9.76 13.73
N THR A 84 -3.09 -11.04 13.75
CA THR A 84 -3.34 -11.94 12.62
C THR A 84 -4.73 -12.57 12.73
N TYR A 85 -5.51 -12.53 11.64
CA TYR A 85 -6.75 -13.30 11.53
C TYR A 85 -6.43 -14.76 11.29
N THR A 86 -6.83 -15.62 12.23
CA THR A 86 -6.56 -17.05 12.18
C THR A 86 -7.84 -17.86 12.32
N PHE A 87 -7.88 -19.04 11.74
CA PHE A 87 -8.95 -20.03 11.92
C PHE A 87 -8.43 -21.44 11.65
N THR A 88 -9.18 -22.44 12.13
CA THR A 88 -8.89 -23.83 11.85
C THR A 88 -9.64 -24.27 10.59
N ASP A 89 -8.93 -24.81 9.60
CA ASP A 89 -9.54 -25.33 8.39
C ASP A 89 -10.20 -26.71 8.62
N ARG A 90 -10.90 -27.23 7.60
CA ARG A 90 -11.54 -28.57 7.70
C ARG A 90 -10.55 -29.72 7.86
N GLY A 91 -9.29 -29.51 7.56
CA GLY A 91 -8.19 -30.47 7.78
C GLY A 91 -7.53 -30.33 9.15
N ASN A 92 -8.16 -29.59 10.08
CA ASN A 92 -7.65 -29.30 11.43
C ASN A 92 -6.27 -28.61 11.45
N ARG A 93 -5.98 -27.76 10.43
CA ARG A 93 -4.77 -26.94 10.36
C ARG A 93 -5.09 -25.50 10.75
N THR A 94 -4.26 -24.89 11.58
CA THR A 94 -4.37 -23.47 11.87
C THR A 94 -3.79 -22.68 10.71
N VAL A 95 -4.64 -21.88 10.05
CA VAL A 95 -4.27 -21.04 8.93
C VAL A 95 -4.48 -19.57 9.27
N ALA A 96 -3.74 -18.70 8.61
CA ALA A 96 -3.77 -17.27 8.78
C ALA A 96 -4.13 -16.57 7.46
N ILE A 97 -4.96 -15.52 7.54
CA ILE A 97 -5.05 -14.54 6.46
C ILE A 97 -3.78 -13.69 6.55
N ARG A 98 -3.03 -13.58 5.46
CA ARG A 98 -1.73 -12.90 5.45
C ARG A 98 -1.79 -11.49 6.04
N PRO A 99 -1.00 -11.19 7.09
CA PRO A 99 -0.88 -9.84 7.67
C PRO A 99 0.21 -9.01 6.98
N GLU A 100 1.11 -9.64 6.25
CA GLU A 100 2.23 -9.07 5.49
C GLU A 100 2.71 -10.05 4.40
N MET A 101 3.60 -9.58 3.50
CA MET A 101 4.08 -10.40 2.38
C MET A 101 5.44 -11.04 2.63
N THR A 102 6.31 -10.38 3.40
CA THR A 102 7.72 -10.75 3.49
C THR A 102 7.98 -12.20 3.92
N PRO A 103 7.24 -12.81 4.87
CA PRO A 103 7.38 -14.23 5.17
C PRO A 103 6.95 -15.13 4.00
N SER A 104 5.87 -14.78 3.29
CA SER A 104 5.39 -15.56 2.14
C SER A 104 6.39 -15.55 0.99
N ILE A 105 6.95 -14.39 0.61
CA ILE A 105 7.98 -14.34 -0.44
C ILE A 105 9.25 -15.06 0.00
N SER A 106 9.65 -14.94 1.27
CA SER A 106 10.81 -15.67 1.80
C SER A 106 10.64 -17.18 1.71
N ARG A 107 9.44 -17.70 1.99
CA ARG A 107 9.07 -19.10 1.77
C ARG A 107 9.16 -19.51 0.29
N MET A 108 8.66 -18.65 -0.61
CA MET A 108 8.70 -18.90 -2.06
C MET A 108 10.14 -18.93 -2.58
N VAL A 109 10.98 -17.99 -2.13
CA VAL A 109 12.42 -17.97 -2.47
C VAL A 109 13.12 -19.22 -1.93
N ALA A 110 12.85 -19.61 -0.68
CA ALA A 110 13.40 -20.84 -0.11
C ALA A 110 13.06 -22.08 -0.94
N ALA A 111 11.79 -22.19 -1.36
CA ALA A 111 11.30 -23.33 -2.15
C ALA A 111 11.98 -23.49 -3.51
N ARG A 112 12.45 -22.39 -4.13
CA ARG A 112 13.11 -22.37 -5.44
C ARG A 112 14.51 -21.74 -5.42
N ARG A 113 15.17 -21.79 -4.27
CA ARG A 113 16.44 -21.12 -4.00
C ARG A 113 17.51 -21.33 -5.07
N GLN A 114 17.60 -22.55 -5.62
CA GLN A 114 18.60 -22.94 -6.62
C GLN A 114 18.14 -22.73 -8.07
N GLU A 115 16.84 -22.54 -8.30
CA GLU A 115 16.27 -22.35 -9.65
C GLU A 115 16.23 -20.86 -10.04
N MET A 116 16.24 -19.96 -9.06
CA MET A 116 16.13 -18.51 -9.28
C MET A 116 17.46 -17.90 -9.73
N ALA A 117 17.39 -16.96 -10.67
CA ALA A 117 18.51 -16.08 -10.99
C ALA A 117 18.65 -14.98 -9.93
N TYR A 118 19.88 -14.65 -9.58
CA TYR A 118 20.19 -13.57 -8.62
C TYR A 118 21.03 -12.48 -9.27
N PRO A 119 20.84 -11.18 -8.89
CA PRO A 119 19.87 -10.70 -7.90
C PRO A 119 18.42 -10.89 -8.35
N ALA A 120 17.59 -11.46 -7.47
CA ALA A 120 16.16 -11.61 -7.75
C ALA A 120 15.42 -10.35 -7.30
N ARG A 121 14.85 -9.62 -8.27
CA ARG A 121 14.07 -8.40 -8.07
C ARG A 121 12.61 -8.70 -8.27
N LEU A 122 11.84 -8.62 -7.19
CA LEU A 122 10.45 -9.09 -7.16
C LEU A 122 9.53 -8.03 -6.56
N PHE A 123 8.31 -7.88 -7.11
CA PHE A 123 7.27 -7.04 -6.50
C PHE A 123 5.90 -7.70 -6.55
N SER A 124 5.03 -7.31 -5.63
CA SER A 124 3.63 -7.74 -5.59
C SER A 124 2.74 -6.64 -5.07
N ILE A 125 1.56 -6.45 -5.67
CA ILE A 125 0.50 -5.56 -5.16
C ILE A 125 -0.61 -6.45 -4.62
N ALA A 126 -0.83 -6.41 -3.31
CA ALA A 126 -1.74 -7.35 -2.65
C ALA A 126 -2.46 -6.72 -1.46
N ASN A 127 -3.60 -7.33 -1.08
CA ASN A 127 -4.30 -6.97 0.15
C ASN A 127 -3.83 -7.82 1.33
N PHE A 128 -3.97 -7.25 2.52
CA PHE A 128 -3.58 -7.83 3.80
C PHE A 128 -4.65 -7.57 4.83
N MET A 129 -4.67 -8.37 5.91
CA MET A 129 -5.59 -8.16 7.02
C MET A 129 -4.85 -8.16 8.36
N ARG A 130 -5.10 -7.12 9.17
CA ARG A 130 -4.61 -7.01 10.56
C ARG A 130 -5.74 -6.62 11.50
N TYR A 131 -5.88 -7.34 12.59
CA TYR A 131 -6.87 -7.02 13.63
C TYR A 131 -6.36 -5.86 14.48
N GLU A 132 -6.33 -4.67 13.88
CA GLU A 132 -5.94 -3.43 14.53
C GLU A 132 -7.15 -2.54 14.83
N ARG A 133 -6.95 -1.56 15.74
CA ARG A 133 -7.95 -0.50 15.95
C ARG A 133 -7.96 0.43 14.73
N PRO A 134 -9.08 0.53 13.99
CA PRO A 134 -9.17 1.42 12.84
C PRO A 134 -8.95 2.88 13.24
N GLN A 135 -8.18 3.61 12.43
CA GLN A 135 -7.91 5.03 12.60
C GLN A 135 -7.43 5.60 11.25
N ARG A 136 -7.33 6.93 11.11
CA ARG A 136 -6.83 7.57 9.88
C ARG A 136 -5.50 6.93 9.45
N GLY A 137 -5.41 6.48 8.20
CA GLY A 137 -4.22 5.82 7.65
C GLY A 137 -4.02 4.37 8.11
N ARG A 138 -5.00 3.77 8.82
CA ARG A 138 -4.89 2.39 9.32
C ARG A 138 -6.23 1.67 9.27
N GLU A 139 -6.31 0.69 8.39
CA GLU A 139 -7.47 -0.15 8.13
C GLU A 139 -7.18 -1.59 8.56
N ARG A 140 -8.22 -2.40 8.73
CA ARG A 140 -8.08 -3.84 8.99
C ARG A 140 -7.79 -4.63 7.72
N GLU A 141 -8.40 -4.24 6.61
CA GLU A 141 -8.01 -4.70 5.29
C GLU A 141 -7.36 -3.53 4.54
N PHE A 142 -6.16 -3.75 4.02
CA PHE A 142 -5.39 -2.72 3.34
C PHE A 142 -4.58 -3.31 2.20
N TRP A 143 -4.25 -2.47 1.23
CA TRP A 143 -3.45 -2.84 0.07
C TRP A 143 -2.04 -2.29 0.21
N GLN A 144 -1.05 -3.10 -0.18
CA GLN A 144 0.35 -2.69 -0.24
C GLN A 144 1.01 -3.15 -1.53
N LEU A 145 1.92 -2.32 -2.04
CA LEU A 145 3.01 -2.78 -2.87
C LEU A 145 4.08 -3.39 -1.95
N ASN A 146 4.61 -4.53 -2.31
CA ASN A 146 5.79 -5.12 -1.66
C ASN A 146 6.86 -5.25 -2.72
N VAL A 147 8.07 -4.78 -2.43
CA VAL A 147 9.22 -4.82 -3.33
C VAL A 147 10.38 -5.40 -2.57
N ASP A 148 11.01 -6.42 -3.13
CA ASP A 148 12.08 -7.17 -2.48
C ASP A 148 13.21 -7.49 -3.46
N ILE A 149 14.47 -7.33 -3.04
CA ILE A 149 15.66 -7.76 -3.76
C ILE A 149 16.42 -8.79 -2.93
N PHE A 150 16.74 -9.93 -3.53
CA PHE A 150 17.45 -11.02 -2.89
C PHE A 150 18.81 -11.26 -3.54
N GLY A 151 19.79 -11.65 -2.72
CA GLY A 151 21.08 -12.15 -3.18
C GLY A 151 22.14 -11.08 -3.45
N VAL A 152 22.05 -9.90 -2.80
CA VAL A 152 23.04 -8.84 -2.91
C VAL A 152 23.52 -8.40 -1.54
N GLU A 153 24.82 -8.48 -1.31
CA GLU A 153 25.49 -7.97 -0.12
C GLU A 153 25.83 -6.47 -0.25
N GLY A 154 26.17 -5.84 0.89
CA GLY A 154 26.58 -4.43 0.94
C GLY A 154 25.38 -3.46 0.92
N ALA A 155 25.64 -2.18 0.69
CA ALA A 155 24.65 -1.09 0.79
C ALA A 155 23.93 -0.77 -0.55
N LEU A 156 24.33 -1.40 -1.65
CA LEU A 156 23.71 -1.15 -2.96
C LEU A 156 22.21 -1.49 -3.04
N PRO A 157 21.75 -2.65 -2.50
CA PRO A 157 20.33 -2.97 -2.56
C PRO A 157 19.48 -2.02 -1.73
N GLU A 158 19.95 -1.55 -0.57
CA GLU A 158 19.27 -0.50 0.18
C GLU A 158 19.18 0.80 -0.61
N ALA A 159 20.27 1.22 -1.24
CA ALA A 159 20.28 2.42 -2.07
C ALA A 159 19.29 2.31 -3.23
N GLU A 160 19.21 1.16 -3.91
CA GLU A 160 18.24 0.90 -4.98
C GLU A 160 16.80 0.97 -4.48
N ILE A 161 16.47 0.25 -3.39
CA ILE A 161 15.12 0.21 -2.81
C ILE A 161 14.69 1.59 -2.30
N ILE A 162 15.56 2.33 -1.60
CA ILE A 162 15.24 3.68 -1.11
C ILE A 162 15.05 4.66 -2.27
N THR A 163 15.93 4.59 -3.29
CA THR A 163 15.79 5.42 -4.50
C THR A 163 14.48 5.13 -5.23
N MET A 164 14.09 3.87 -5.35
CA MET A 164 12.80 3.47 -5.92
C MET A 164 11.63 4.00 -5.08
N GLY A 165 11.71 3.94 -3.75
CA GLY A 165 10.70 4.50 -2.85
C GLY A 165 10.51 6.01 -3.06
N ALA A 166 11.62 6.76 -3.21
CA ALA A 166 11.57 8.18 -3.55
C ALA A 166 10.98 8.40 -4.96
N ARG A 167 11.32 7.54 -5.92
CA ARG A 167 10.77 7.61 -7.28
C ARG A 167 9.27 7.34 -7.29
N PHE A 168 8.73 6.44 -6.46
CA PHE A 168 7.28 6.24 -6.35
C PHE A 168 6.54 7.52 -6.02
N LEU A 169 7.04 8.31 -5.07
CA LEU A 169 6.40 9.58 -4.70
C LEU A 169 6.61 10.64 -5.77
N LYS A 170 7.82 10.75 -6.32
CA LYS A 170 8.15 11.72 -7.38
C LYS A 170 7.37 11.47 -8.67
N GLU A 171 7.07 10.23 -8.99
CA GLU A 171 6.25 9.87 -10.16
C GLU A 171 4.79 10.35 -10.04
N PHE A 172 4.31 10.68 -8.85
CA PHE A 172 3.05 11.39 -8.62
C PHE A 172 3.19 12.91 -8.61
N GLY A 173 4.38 13.47 -8.93
CA GLY A 173 4.66 14.89 -8.89
C GLY A 173 5.16 15.42 -7.55
N ALA A 174 5.53 14.53 -6.59
CA ALA A 174 6.10 15.00 -5.32
C ALA A 174 7.51 15.56 -5.50
N ILE A 175 7.81 16.63 -4.77
CA ILE A 175 9.14 17.23 -4.67
C ILE A 175 9.82 16.83 -3.36
N ASP A 176 11.13 17.03 -3.26
CA ASP A 176 11.94 16.58 -2.10
C ASP A 176 11.49 17.21 -0.77
N GLU A 177 10.88 18.39 -0.79
CA GLU A 177 10.39 19.11 0.39
C GLU A 177 9.11 18.50 0.97
N MET A 178 8.38 17.68 0.21
CA MET A 178 7.11 17.09 0.63
C MET A 178 7.28 15.87 1.54
N PHE A 179 8.45 15.23 1.53
CA PHE A 179 8.69 14.03 2.33
C PHE A 179 10.13 13.94 2.83
N THR A 180 10.33 13.19 3.91
CA THR A 180 11.65 12.94 4.51
C THR A 180 11.88 11.45 4.64
N ILE A 181 13.07 10.97 4.31
CA ILE A 181 13.48 9.57 4.43
C ILE A 181 14.39 9.46 5.66
N LYS A 182 13.91 8.80 6.70
CA LYS A 182 14.68 8.53 7.92
C LYS A 182 15.33 7.18 7.82
N ILE A 183 16.62 7.11 8.14
CA ILE A 183 17.44 5.90 8.01
C ILE A 183 18.17 5.65 9.33
N ASN A 184 18.20 4.39 9.74
CA ASN A 184 19.04 3.86 10.82
C ASN A 184 19.53 2.46 10.44
N ASN A 185 20.27 1.81 11.34
CA ASN A 185 20.76 0.45 11.13
C ASN A 185 20.72 -0.36 12.42
N ARG A 186 20.23 -1.59 12.37
CA ARG A 186 20.13 -2.48 13.54
C ARG A 186 21.49 -2.75 14.21
N LYS A 187 22.57 -2.78 13.42
CA LYS A 187 23.91 -2.93 13.99
C LYS A 187 24.32 -1.70 14.81
N VAL A 188 23.96 -0.47 14.35
CA VAL A 188 24.16 0.77 15.11
C VAL A 188 23.35 0.76 16.40
N ILE A 189 22.08 0.37 16.32
CA ILE A 189 21.18 0.25 17.48
C ILE A 189 21.74 -0.74 18.48
N ASN A 190 22.15 -1.93 18.05
CA ASN A 190 22.70 -2.96 18.92
C ASN A 190 24.01 -2.51 19.57
N PHE A 191 24.93 -1.89 18.80
CA PHE A 191 26.16 -1.32 19.34
C PHE A 191 25.88 -0.25 20.38
N MET A 192 24.94 0.64 20.10
CA MET A 192 24.53 1.70 21.01
C MET A 192 23.97 1.15 22.33
N MET A 193 23.11 0.14 22.29
CA MET A 193 22.52 -0.45 23.48
C MET A 193 23.54 -1.23 24.29
N ALA A 194 24.27 -2.15 23.69
CA ALA A 194 25.15 -3.07 24.37
C ALA A 194 26.51 -2.44 24.73
N GLN A 195 27.16 -1.76 23.78
CA GLN A 195 28.54 -1.26 24.00
C GLN A 195 28.54 0.15 24.57
N TYR A 196 27.78 1.07 23.97
CA TYR A 196 27.81 2.47 24.39
C TYR A 196 27.03 2.70 25.70
N LEU A 197 25.77 2.22 25.78
CA LEU A 197 24.95 2.36 27.00
C LEU A 197 25.27 1.31 28.06
N GLY A 198 25.89 0.19 27.71
CA GLY A 198 26.25 -0.90 28.61
C GLY A 198 25.07 -1.70 29.14
N LEU A 199 23.99 -1.81 28.35
CA LEU A 199 22.76 -2.50 28.72
C LEU A 199 22.86 -4.01 28.44
N ASP A 200 22.28 -4.82 29.34
CA ASP A 200 22.06 -6.23 29.07
C ASP A 200 20.91 -6.44 28.01
N GLY A 201 20.68 -7.69 27.60
CA GLY A 201 19.71 -8.00 26.56
C GLY A 201 18.27 -7.59 26.90
N VAL A 202 17.85 -7.69 28.16
CA VAL A 202 16.51 -7.31 28.62
C VAL A 202 16.37 -5.78 28.66
N GLN A 203 17.35 -5.11 29.25
CA GLN A 203 17.43 -3.66 29.33
C GLN A 203 17.48 -3.04 27.94
N ALA A 204 18.25 -3.61 26.99
CA ALA A 204 18.36 -3.16 25.62
C ALA A 204 17.00 -3.20 24.92
N GLN A 205 16.24 -4.29 25.06
CA GLN A 205 14.89 -4.41 24.47
C GLN A 205 13.91 -3.37 25.04
N LEU A 206 13.95 -3.15 26.38
CA LEU A 206 13.13 -2.13 27.02
C LEU A 206 13.51 -0.71 26.55
N MET A 207 14.80 -0.44 26.43
CA MET A 207 15.31 0.85 25.95
C MET A 207 14.95 1.12 24.49
N ILE A 208 15.04 0.13 23.61
CA ILE A 208 14.60 0.24 22.21
C ILE A 208 13.11 0.61 22.15
N LYS A 209 12.25 -0.06 22.93
CA LYS A 209 10.82 0.27 23.01
C LYS A 209 10.58 1.67 23.58
N LEU A 210 11.40 2.12 24.50
CA LEU A 210 11.31 3.47 25.06
C LEU A 210 11.68 4.54 24.01
N PHE A 211 12.77 4.34 23.26
CA PHE A 211 13.15 5.24 22.17
C PHE A 211 12.09 5.33 21.08
N ASP A 212 11.46 4.22 20.68
CA ASP A 212 10.36 4.23 19.69
C ASP A 212 9.18 5.12 20.13
N ARG A 213 8.97 5.26 21.42
CA ARG A 213 7.91 6.11 21.98
C ARG A 213 8.37 7.53 22.35
N LYS A 214 9.66 7.86 22.14
CA LYS A 214 10.25 9.14 22.56
C LYS A 214 9.43 10.37 22.12
N ASN A 215 8.94 10.35 20.89
CA ASN A 215 8.15 11.45 20.33
C ASN A 215 6.65 11.42 20.70
N LYS A 216 6.22 10.42 21.49
CA LYS A 216 4.81 10.20 21.88
C LYS A 216 4.57 10.36 23.37
N ILE A 217 5.64 10.53 24.16
CA ILE A 217 5.62 10.68 25.61
C ILE A 217 6.36 11.95 26.02
N THR A 218 6.12 12.42 27.23
CA THR A 218 6.83 13.61 27.76
C THR A 218 8.31 13.31 28.00
N ASN A 219 9.14 14.34 28.07
CA ASN A 219 10.55 14.17 28.39
C ASN A 219 10.74 13.66 29.83
N GLU A 220 9.84 13.97 30.73
CA GLU A 220 9.83 13.49 32.12
C GLU A 220 9.52 12.00 32.16
N ASP A 221 8.43 11.53 31.53
CA ASP A 221 8.08 10.12 31.42
C ASP A 221 9.20 9.30 30.76
N PHE A 222 9.85 9.84 29.73
CA PHE A 222 10.98 9.19 29.07
C PHE A 222 12.15 9.01 30.02
N ARG A 223 12.50 10.07 30.77
CA ARG A 223 13.58 10.06 31.76
C ARG A 223 13.33 9.06 32.89
N ASP A 224 12.11 9.06 33.43
CA ASP A 224 11.76 8.18 34.57
C ASP A 224 11.82 6.70 34.16
N GLN A 225 11.27 6.36 32.98
CA GLN A 225 11.37 5.00 32.44
C GLN A 225 12.84 4.61 32.12
N ALA A 226 13.66 5.55 31.64
CA ALA A 226 15.07 5.29 31.42
C ALA A 226 15.82 5.02 32.74
N ILE A 227 15.49 5.74 33.82
CA ILE A 227 16.03 5.49 35.16
C ILE A 227 15.67 4.08 35.67
N GLU A 228 14.43 3.65 35.44
CA GLU A 228 14.00 2.29 35.81
C GLU A 228 14.79 1.22 35.06
N ILE A 229 15.04 1.43 33.75
CA ILE A 229 15.82 0.49 32.92
C ILE A 229 17.27 0.42 33.34
N PHE A 230 17.92 1.55 33.62
CA PHE A 230 19.31 1.58 34.01
C PHE A 230 19.53 1.08 35.47
N GLY A 231 18.54 1.31 36.34
CA GLY A 231 18.71 1.23 37.80
C GLY A 231 19.33 2.51 38.36
N ARG A 232 19.00 2.81 39.63
CA ARG A 232 19.32 4.11 40.29
C ARG A 232 20.81 4.47 40.30
N GLU A 233 21.68 3.48 40.42
CA GLU A 233 23.13 3.72 40.52
C GLU A 233 23.76 4.13 39.18
N THR A 234 23.36 3.51 38.08
CA THR A 234 23.93 3.71 36.74
C THR A 234 23.16 4.77 35.91
N ALA A 235 21.93 5.13 36.32
CA ALA A 235 21.08 6.06 35.62
C ALA A 235 21.72 7.43 35.33
N PRO A 236 22.47 8.10 36.23
CA PRO A 236 23.07 9.40 35.91
C PRO A 236 24.02 9.36 34.71
N ALA A 237 24.89 8.34 34.66
CA ALA A 237 25.79 8.14 33.51
C ALA A 237 25.06 7.75 32.23
N GLY A 238 24.06 6.86 32.34
CA GLY A 238 23.23 6.42 31.26
C GLY A 238 22.44 7.57 30.62
N LEU A 239 21.82 8.42 31.44
CA LEU A 239 21.07 9.59 30.96
C LEU A 239 21.97 10.63 30.29
N ALA A 240 23.19 10.84 30.75
CA ALA A 240 24.16 11.70 30.08
C ALA A 240 24.51 11.17 28.69
N LYS A 241 24.73 9.87 28.57
CA LYS A 241 24.96 9.19 27.29
C LYS A 241 23.75 9.30 26.33
N ILE A 242 22.52 9.07 26.83
CA ILE A 242 21.28 9.26 26.06
C ILE A 242 21.16 10.71 25.58
N SER A 243 21.44 11.67 26.45
CA SER A 243 21.40 13.09 26.07
C SER A 243 22.35 13.38 24.91
N ALA A 244 23.58 12.88 24.95
CA ALA A 244 24.55 13.03 23.87
C ALA A 244 24.03 12.43 22.54
N LEU A 245 23.37 11.26 22.58
CA LEU A 245 22.76 10.64 21.41
C LEU A 245 21.62 11.50 20.84
N LEU A 246 20.72 11.98 21.66
CA LEU A 246 19.56 12.77 21.23
C LEU A 246 19.93 14.16 20.74
N MET A 247 21.09 14.69 21.17
CA MET A 247 21.64 15.96 20.65
C MET A 247 22.30 15.81 19.29
N ALA A 248 22.68 14.61 18.88
CA ALA A 248 23.29 14.35 17.59
C ALA A 248 22.29 14.49 16.45
N LYS A 249 22.37 15.59 15.68
CA LYS A 249 21.49 15.89 14.52
C LYS A 249 21.98 15.20 13.23
N SER A 250 23.15 14.58 13.25
CA SER A 250 23.75 13.87 12.12
C SER A 250 24.73 12.82 12.62
N MET A 251 25.17 11.94 11.76
CA MET A 251 26.20 10.94 12.08
C MET A 251 27.51 11.58 12.59
N ALA A 252 27.89 12.75 12.05
CA ALA A 252 29.09 13.47 12.50
C ALA A 252 28.99 13.96 13.95
N GLY A 253 27.79 14.22 14.46
CA GLY A 253 27.52 14.64 15.84
C GLY A 253 27.42 13.49 16.85
N LEU A 254 27.50 12.24 16.40
CA LEU A 254 27.48 11.08 17.30
C LEU A 254 28.73 11.03 18.18
N PRO A 255 28.63 10.48 19.40
CA PRO A 255 29.78 10.15 20.22
C PRO A 255 30.82 9.35 19.41
N GLU A 256 32.10 9.63 19.66
CA GLU A 256 33.21 9.09 18.86
C GLU A 256 33.19 7.54 18.82
N GLU A 257 32.93 6.91 19.96
CA GLU A 257 32.83 5.44 20.06
C GLU A 257 31.83 4.83 19.09
N ILE A 258 30.70 5.52 18.87
CA ILE A 258 29.65 5.07 17.91
C ILE A 258 30.07 5.44 16.49
N ARG A 259 30.53 6.66 16.28
CA ARG A 259 30.90 7.19 14.97
C ARG A 259 31.97 6.35 14.27
N GLU A 260 32.95 5.86 15.02
CA GLU A 260 34.05 5.03 14.50
C GLU A 260 33.68 3.55 14.32
N SER A 261 32.48 3.14 14.73
CA SER A 261 32.03 1.76 14.57
C SER A 261 31.85 1.37 13.11
N SER A 262 32.08 0.10 12.79
CA SER A 262 31.83 -0.45 11.44
C SER A 262 30.38 -0.28 11.02
N ALA A 263 29.44 -0.31 11.95
CA ALA A 263 28.03 -0.14 11.69
C ALA A 263 27.68 1.27 11.16
N VAL A 264 28.32 2.33 11.67
CA VAL A 264 28.12 3.69 11.18
C VAL A 264 28.78 3.87 9.80
N LYS A 265 29.91 3.21 9.54
CA LYS A 265 30.57 3.25 8.22
C LYS A 265 29.68 2.65 7.12
N GLU A 266 28.95 1.56 7.39
CA GLU A 266 27.95 1.01 6.46
C GLU A 266 26.84 2.03 6.14
N VAL A 267 26.37 2.76 7.14
CA VAL A 267 25.35 3.81 6.95
C VAL A 267 25.90 4.99 6.14
N GLN A 268 27.15 5.40 6.39
CA GLN A 268 27.84 6.46 5.63
C GLN A 268 27.98 6.09 4.15
N GLU A 269 28.33 4.83 3.86
CA GLU A 269 28.39 4.31 2.48
C GLU A 269 27.01 4.41 1.81
N LEU A 270 25.94 4.00 2.50
CA LEU A 270 24.57 4.12 1.99
C LEU A 270 24.21 5.58 1.67
N PHE A 271 24.50 6.53 2.55
CA PHE A 271 24.23 7.95 2.28
C PHE A 271 24.99 8.47 1.07
N THR A 272 26.25 8.04 0.89
CA THR A 272 27.04 8.38 -0.30
C THR A 272 26.40 7.85 -1.59
N LEU A 273 25.86 6.64 -1.57
CA LEU A 273 25.15 6.05 -2.70
C LEU A 273 23.83 6.78 -2.99
N LEU A 274 23.07 7.13 -1.96
CA LEU A 274 21.83 7.89 -2.10
C LEU A 274 22.05 9.30 -2.68
N GLU A 275 23.09 9.99 -2.22
CA GLU A 275 23.47 11.30 -2.78
C GLU A 275 23.80 11.20 -4.27
N ARG A 276 24.59 10.20 -4.68
CA ARG A 276 24.91 9.93 -6.09
C ARG A 276 23.67 9.57 -6.91
N ALA A 277 22.67 8.93 -6.31
CA ALA A 277 21.39 8.62 -6.93
C ALA A 277 20.41 9.82 -6.96
N GLY A 278 20.81 10.98 -6.41
CA GLY A 278 19.99 12.20 -6.37
C GLY A 278 18.92 12.23 -5.28
N VAL A 279 19.01 11.35 -4.27
CA VAL A 279 18.14 11.37 -3.09
C VAL A 279 18.74 12.31 -2.05
N LYS A 280 18.14 13.52 -1.91
CA LYS A 280 18.68 14.60 -1.08
C LYS A 280 17.99 14.76 0.27
N ASN A 281 16.80 14.23 0.41
CA ASN A 281 15.91 14.33 1.57
C ASN A 281 16.01 13.12 2.52
N ALA A 282 17.09 12.34 2.43
CA ALA A 282 17.43 11.27 3.37
C ALA A 282 18.20 11.83 4.56
N ILE A 283 17.82 11.43 5.77
CA ILE A 283 18.48 11.81 7.02
C ILE A 283 18.75 10.61 7.90
N PHE A 284 19.87 10.64 8.64
CA PHE A 284 20.10 9.69 9.72
C PHE A 284 19.26 10.06 10.94
N ASP A 285 18.46 9.12 11.45
CA ASP A 285 17.65 9.34 12.65
C ASP A 285 17.92 8.24 13.68
N ILE A 286 18.71 8.57 14.70
CA ILE A 286 19.08 7.63 15.78
C ILE A 286 17.86 7.14 16.56
N THR A 287 16.74 7.85 16.50
CA THR A 287 15.49 7.48 17.21
C THR A 287 14.62 6.53 16.40
N LEU A 288 14.97 6.26 15.13
CA LEU A 288 14.28 5.26 14.31
C LEU A 288 14.67 3.85 14.78
N MET A 289 13.99 3.39 15.84
CA MET A 289 14.25 2.11 16.51
C MET A 289 13.30 1.01 16.09
N ARG A 290 12.14 1.38 15.51
CA ARG A 290 11.11 0.43 15.14
C ARG A 290 11.43 -0.29 13.84
N GLY A 291 10.69 -1.32 13.62
CA GLY A 291 10.75 -2.21 12.47
C GLY A 291 10.34 -3.60 12.93
N LEU A 292 10.06 -4.47 12.00
CA LEU A 292 9.74 -5.86 12.30
C LEU A 292 10.97 -6.57 12.88
N ASP A 293 10.75 -7.53 13.75
CA ASP A 293 11.82 -8.20 14.51
C ASP A 293 12.81 -8.98 13.63
N TYR A 294 12.47 -9.21 12.38
CA TYR A 294 13.35 -9.89 11.43
C TYR A 294 14.40 -8.98 10.75
N TYR A 295 14.35 -7.65 10.93
CA TYR A 295 15.36 -6.79 10.33
C TYR A 295 16.75 -7.00 10.97
N THR A 296 17.77 -7.13 10.11
CA THR A 296 19.14 -7.47 10.48
C THR A 296 20.16 -6.36 10.23
N GLY A 297 19.81 -5.38 9.41
CA GLY A 297 20.69 -4.30 8.97
C GLY A 297 19.98 -2.95 8.91
N THR A 298 20.10 -2.28 7.77
CA THR A 298 19.45 -0.99 7.51
C THR A 298 17.94 -1.08 7.70
N VAL A 299 17.38 -0.05 8.35
CA VAL A 299 15.94 0.22 8.45
C VAL A 299 15.69 1.65 7.99
N PHE A 300 14.60 1.86 7.27
CA PHE A 300 14.24 3.18 6.78
C PHE A 300 12.73 3.38 6.75
N GLU A 301 12.30 4.63 6.87
CA GLU A 301 10.89 5.03 6.79
C GLU A 301 10.76 6.35 6.05
N PHE A 302 9.74 6.44 5.20
CA PHE A 302 9.33 7.65 4.50
C PHE A 302 8.25 8.35 5.32
N PHE A 303 8.43 9.63 5.58
CA PHE A 303 7.49 10.46 6.33
C PHE A 303 6.97 11.58 5.46
N ASP A 304 5.68 11.84 5.54
CA ASP A 304 5.08 13.04 4.99
C ASP A 304 5.52 14.25 5.81
N ASN A 305 5.89 15.34 5.15
CA ASN A 305 6.25 16.59 5.82
C ASN A 305 5.02 17.47 6.11
N ASP A 306 3.81 17.06 5.65
CA ASP A 306 2.55 17.70 6.04
C ASP A 306 2.24 17.35 7.51
N PRO A 307 2.05 18.37 8.38
CA PRO A 307 1.76 18.16 9.81
C PRO A 307 0.50 17.33 10.08
N GLU A 308 -0.48 17.33 9.17
CA GLU A 308 -1.70 16.53 9.30
C GLU A 308 -1.47 15.04 9.07
N ASN A 309 -0.39 14.66 8.39
CA ASN A 309 0.01 13.29 8.11
C ASN A 309 1.27 12.87 8.89
N ASN A 310 1.34 13.14 10.18
CA ASN A 310 2.50 12.91 11.05
C ASN A 310 2.88 11.43 11.27
N ARG A 311 2.60 10.54 10.32
CA ARG A 311 2.91 9.10 10.35
C ARG A 311 3.86 8.73 9.23
N SER A 312 4.52 7.59 9.42
CA SER A 312 5.26 6.96 8.33
C SER A 312 4.30 6.62 7.18
N LEU A 313 4.66 7.02 5.97
CA LEU A 313 3.96 6.64 4.75
C LEU A 313 4.18 5.16 4.47
N PHE A 314 5.42 4.74 4.52
CA PHE A 314 5.88 3.36 4.38
C PHE A 314 7.33 3.24 4.84
N GLY A 315 7.79 2.01 4.96
CA GLY A 315 9.16 1.72 5.32
C GLY A 315 9.64 0.39 4.79
N GLY A 316 10.87 0.08 5.14
CA GLY A 316 11.53 -1.14 4.75
C GLY A 316 12.83 -1.37 5.50
N GLY A 317 13.58 -2.38 5.07
CA GLY A 317 14.89 -2.69 5.64
C GLY A 317 15.44 -4.02 5.17
N ARG A 318 16.63 -4.35 5.67
CA ARG A 318 17.37 -5.60 5.42
C ARG A 318 16.92 -6.72 6.35
N TYR A 319 16.73 -7.95 5.80
CA TYR A 319 16.24 -9.12 6.54
C TYR A 319 16.88 -10.44 6.07
N ASP A 320 18.19 -10.56 6.21
CA ASP A 320 19.01 -11.65 5.64
C ASP A 320 18.69 -13.07 6.18
N GLY A 321 18.12 -13.17 7.38
CA GLY A 321 17.89 -14.47 8.03
C GLY A 321 16.56 -15.15 7.73
N LEU A 322 15.65 -14.50 7.00
CA LEU A 322 14.25 -14.95 6.95
C LEU A 322 14.06 -16.19 6.04
N VAL A 323 14.76 -16.23 4.90
CA VAL A 323 14.73 -17.38 3.98
C VAL A 323 15.25 -18.66 4.66
N GLY A 324 16.27 -18.51 5.53
CA GLY A 324 16.84 -19.63 6.29
C GLY A 324 15.88 -20.34 7.24
N LEU A 325 14.79 -19.67 7.68
CA LEU A 325 13.77 -20.30 8.52
C LEU A 325 13.00 -21.41 7.81
N PHE A 326 13.00 -21.41 6.49
CA PHE A 326 12.33 -22.42 5.65
C PHE A 326 13.26 -23.55 5.23
N GLY A 327 14.40 -23.74 5.93
CA GLY A 327 15.33 -24.84 5.68
C GLY A 327 16.26 -24.66 4.47
N ALA A 328 16.25 -23.49 3.83
CA ALA A 328 17.19 -23.15 2.79
C ALA A 328 18.41 -22.40 3.37
N GLU A 329 19.52 -22.31 2.62
CA GLU A 329 20.61 -21.44 3.02
C GLU A 329 20.17 -19.97 3.10
N PRO A 330 20.56 -19.23 4.15
CA PRO A 330 20.26 -17.81 4.26
C PRO A 330 20.71 -17.03 3.01
N ILE A 331 19.99 -15.97 2.71
CA ILE A 331 20.30 -15.09 1.60
C ILE A 331 20.02 -13.65 2.02
N SER A 332 20.90 -12.75 1.59
CA SER A 332 20.72 -11.33 1.78
C SER A 332 19.43 -10.84 1.10
N ALA A 333 18.64 -10.08 1.82
CA ALA A 333 17.36 -9.56 1.32
C ALA A 333 17.08 -8.16 1.88
N VAL A 334 16.59 -7.28 1.01
CA VAL A 334 16.12 -5.93 1.34
C VAL A 334 14.78 -5.71 0.69
N GLY A 335 13.84 -5.10 1.43
CA GLY A 335 12.52 -4.83 0.88
C GLY A 335 11.85 -3.60 1.48
N MET A 336 10.75 -3.16 0.86
CA MET A 336 9.88 -2.10 1.36
C MET A 336 8.42 -2.39 1.03
N ALA A 337 7.49 -1.74 1.76
CA ALA A 337 6.06 -1.99 1.62
C ALA A 337 5.22 -0.70 1.64
N PRO A 338 5.14 0.08 0.53
CA PRO A 338 4.22 1.20 0.39
C PRO A 338 2.75 0.79 0.53
N GLY A 339 2.02 1.46 1.43
CA GLY A 339 0.60 1.24 1.65
C GLY A 339 -0.29 2.18 0.84
N LEU A 340 -1.39 1.64 0.26
CA LEU A 340 -2.35 2.42 -0.54
C LEU A 340 -2.94 3.60 0.24
N THR A 341 -3.47 3.34 1.44
CA THR A 341 -4.18 4.34 2.24
C THR A 341 -3.30 5.54 2.57
N MET A 342 -2.04 5.30 2.97
CA MET A 342 -1.11 6.39 3.26
C MET A 342 -0.65 7.12 2.00
N THR A 343 -0.47 6.42 0.88
CA THR A 343 -0.17 7.05 -0.41
C THR A 343 -1.34 7.92 -0.88
N GLU A 344 -2.59 7.44 -0.78
CA GLU A 344 -3.79 8.23 -1.11
C GLU A 344 -3.88 9.51 -0.25
N LEU A 345 -3.65 9.39 1.06
CA LEU A 345 -3.64 10.54 1.98
C LEU A 345 -2.54 11.56 1.63
N PHE A 346 -1.34 11.10 1.29
CA PHE A 346 -0.24 11.95 0.83
C PHE A 346 -0.62 12.71 -0.45
N LEU A 347 -1.16 12.01 -1.44
CA LEU A 347 -1.58 12.64 -2.70
C LEU A 347 -2.70 13.66 -2.50
N GLN A 348 -3.62 13.41 -1.57
CA GLN A 348 -4.70 14.33 -1.24
C GLN A 348 -4.19 15.58 -0.53
N SER A 349 -3.33 15.45 0.50
CA SER A 349 -2.81 16.59 1.27
C SER A 349 -1.94 17.52 0.42
N HIS A 350 -1.14 16.94 -0.48
CA HIS A 350 -0.29 17.71 -1.39
C HIS A 350 -0.96 18.09 -2.72
N LYS A 351 -2.27 17.77 -2.92
CA LYS A 351 -3.05 18.08 -4.14
C LYS A 351 -2.44 17.47 -5.41
N LEU A 352 -1.83 16.30 -5.28
CA LEU A 352 -1.19 15.56 -6.38
C LEU A 352 -2.13 14.53 -7.04
N LEU A 353 -3.35 14.35 -6.49
CA LEU A 353 -4.31 13.42 -7.07
C LEU A 353 -4.98 14.07 -8.28
N PRO A 354 -4.80 13.53 -9.51
CA PRO A 354 -5.42 14.07 -10.70
C PRO A 354 -6.92 13.80 -10.73
N VAL A 355 -7.63 14.53 -11.57
CA VAL A 355 -9.03 14.22 -11.88
C VAL A 355 -9.07 12.97 -12.77
N LEU A 356 -9.61 11.88 -12.24
CA LEU A 356 -9.72 10.59 -12.93
C LEU A 356 -11.11 10.45 -13.55
N PRO A 357 -11.25 10.55 -14.88
CA PRO A 357 -12.53 10.47 -15.56
C PRO A 357 -13.15 9.07 -15.46
N SER A 358 -14.42 8.96 -15.83
CA SER A 358 -15.08 7.66 -16.01
C SER A 358 -14.32 6.81 -17.05
N THR A 359 -14.28 5.50 -16.82
CA THR A 359 -13.77 4.55 -17.81
C THR A 359 -14.73 4.40 -19.00
N THR A 360 -16.01 4.71 -18.81
CA THR A 360 -16.99 4.83 -19.91
C THR A 360 -16.77 6.17 -20.58
N GLU A 361 -16.59 6.15 -21.91
CA GLU A 361 -16.28 7.35 -22.68
C GLU A 361 -17.51 7.95 -23.34
N VAL A 362 -18.43 7.11 -23.79
CA VAL A 362 -19.65 7.51 -24.49
C VAL A 362 -20.87 6.90 -23.81
N TYR A 363 -21.88 7.74 -23.57
CA TYR A 363 -23.22 7.30 -23.18
C TYR A 363 -24.17 7.45 -24.38
N VAL A 364 -24.75 6.34 -24.82
CA VAL A 364 -25.72 6.35 -25.97
C VAL A 364 -27.12 6.50 -25.43
N VAL A 365 -27.74 7.64 -25.72
CA VAL A 365 -29.11 7.98 -25.39
C VAL A 365 -30.03 7.47 -26.49
N VAL A 366 -31.10 6.76 -26.13
CA VAL A 366 -32.12 6.20 -27.03
C VAL A 366 -33.34 7.09 -27.06
N LEU A 367 -33.73 7.58 -28.24
CA LEU A 367 -34.89 8.43 -28.44
C LEU A 367 -35.95 7.69 -29.29
N GLY A 368 -37.15 7.55 -28.76
CA GLY A 368 -38.23 6.81 -29.42
C GLY A 368 -37.98 5.30 -29.50
N ASP A 369 -38.40 4.67 -30.60
CA ASP A 369 -38.25 3.22 -30.83
C ASP A 369 -36.98 2.89 -31.62
N THR A 370 -35.85 3.40 -31.20
CA THR A 370 -34.58 3.28 -31.92
C THR A 370 -33.57 2.34 -31.24
N LEU A 371 -33.97 1.57 -30.23
CA LEU A 371 -33.10 0.71 -29.42
C LEU A 371 -32.25 -0.22 -30.32
N ARG A 372 -32.85 -0.81 -31.36
CA ARG A 372 -32.11 -1.71 -32.27
C ARG A 372 -30.96 -1.00 -32.98
N GLY A 373 -31.20 0.23 -33.53
CA GLY A 373 -30.18 1.03 -34.19
C GLY A 373 -29.12 1.53 -33.21
N ALA A 374 -29.55 1.98 -32.01
CA ALA A 374 -28.65 2.39 -30.95
C ALA A 374 -27.76 1.25 -30.46
N THR A 375 -28.29 0.02 -30.40
CA THR A 375 -27.49 -1.18 -30.04
C THR A 375 -26.40 -1.41 -31.10
N LYS A 376 -26.78 -1.33 -32.41
CA LYS A 376 -25.78 -1.50 -33.48
C LYS A 376 -24.69 -0.44 -33.37
N LEU A 377 -25.04 0.84 -33.23
CA LEU A 377 -24.08 1.93 -33.09
C LEU A 377 -23.14 1.70 -31.88
N ALA A 378 -23.71 1.25 -30.73
CA ALA A 378 -22.90 0.98 -29.54
C ALA A 378 -21.89 -0.15 -29.78
N GLU A 379 -22.28 -1.22 -30.50
CA GLU A 379 -21.35 -2.30 -30.87
C GLU A 379 -20.29 -1.81 -31.87
N ASP A 380 -20.67 -1.08 -32.90
CA ASP A 380 -19.73 -0.52 -33.89
C ASP A 380 -18.67 0.38 -33.18
N LEU A 381 -19.10 1.21 -32.21
CA LEU A 381 -18.18 2.02 -31.39
C LEU A 381 -17.26 1.15 -30.50
N ARG A 382 -17.77 0.04 -29.93
CA ARG A 382 -16.97 -0.89 -29.14
C ARG A 382 -15.93 -1.62 -29.98
N GLU A 383 -16.27 -2.01 -31.20
CA GLU A 383 -15.32 -2.60 -32.17
C GLU A 383 -14.17 -1.64 -32.48
N GLU A 384 -14.45 -0.33 -32.53
CA GLU A 384 -13.43 0.71 -32.64
C GLU A 384 -12.64 0.96 -31.32
N GLY A 385 -12.91 0.20 -30.27
CA GLY A 385 -12.24 0.30 -28.98
C GLY A 385 -12.71 1.46 -28.11
N VAL A 386 -13.92 1.99 -28.34
CA VAL A 386 -14.56 3.01 -27.49
C VAL A 386 -15.34 2.33 -26.36
N ASN A 387 -15.18 2.79 -25.13
CA ASN A 387 -15.95 2.29 -24.00
C ASN A 387 -17.34 2.93 -23.96
N VAL A 388 -18.38 2.16 -24.30
CA VAL A 388 -19.74 2.65 -24.49
C VAL A 388 -20.72 2.06 -23.50
N GLU A 389 -21.53 2.91 -22.86
CA GLU A 389 -22.74 2.54 -22.14
C GLU A 389 -23.98 2.93 -22.97
N LEU A 390 -24.83 1.95 -23.26
CA LEU A 390 -26.11 2.15 -23.93
C LEU A 390 -27.24 2.23 -22.90
N ASP A 391 -28.11 3.25 -22.95
CA ASP A 391 -29.32 3.26 -22.12
C ASP A 391 -30.34 2.23 -22.62
N ILE A 392 -30.51 1.16 -21.84
CA ILE A 392 -31.46 0.06 -22.13
C ILE A 392 -32.75 0.17 -21.31
N THR A 393 -32.96 1.30 -20.62
CA THR A 393 -34.02 1.38 -19.60
C THR A 393 -35.35 1.89 -20.15
N GLY A 394 -35.41 2.43 -21.34
CA GLY A 394 -36.59 3.05 -21.94
C GLY A 394 -37.09 4.30 -21.19
N ARG A 395 -36.24 4.90 -20.33
CA ARG A 395 -36.59 6.12 -19.57
C ARG A 395 -36.64 7.35 -20.47
N LYS A 396 -37.36 8.38 -19.98
CA LYS A 396 -37.37 9.69 -20.60
C LYS A 396 -35.97 10.29 -20.71
N LEU A 397 -35.70 11.10 -21.72
CA LEU A 397 -34.43 11.75 -22.05
C LEU A 397 -33.77 12.36 -20.82
N ASP A 398 -34.49 13.16 -20.00
CA ASP A 398 -33.93 13.82 -18.82
C ASP A 398 -33.32 12.84 -17.82
N LYS A 399 -33.88 11.61 -17.72
CA LYS A 399 -33.37 10.58 -16.80
C LYS A 399 -32.11 9.92 -17.36
N GLN A 400 -32.04 9.73 -18.67
CA GLN A 400 -30.88 9.21 -19.37
C GLN A 400 -29.71 10.21 -19.22
N LEU A 401 -29.92 11.49 -19.49
CA LEU A 401 -28.91 12.55 -19.35
C LEU A 401 -28.39 12.67 -17.90
N LYS A 402 -29.29 12.66 -16.90
CA LYS A 402 -28.89 12.68 -15.50
C LYS A 402 -28.03 11.48 -15.13
N THR A 403 -28.23 10.32 -15.77
CA THR A 403 -27.40 9.14 -15.54
C THR A 403 -25.99 9.34 -16.09
N ALA A 404 -25.85 9.82 -17.31
CA ALA A 404 -24.56 10.09 -17.93
C ALA A 404 -23.75 11.09 -17.10
N VAL A 405 -24.37 12.21 -16.68
CA VAL A 405 -23.73 13.24 -15.86
C VAL A 405 -23.34 12.69 -14.48
N LYS A 406 -24.24 11.92 -13.82
CA LYS A 406 -23.94 11.34 -12.48
C LYS A 406 -22.80 10.31 -12.51
N LYS A 407 -22.55 9.70 -13.67
CA LYS A 407 -21.46 8.75 -13.88
C LYS A 407 -20.18 9.38 -14.38
N ASP A 408 -20.13 10.72 -14.52
CA ASP A 408 -19.01 11.49 -15.07
C ASP A 408 -18.59 11.00 -16.46
N ILE A 409 -19.58 10.58 -17.29
CA ILE A 409 -19.30 10.14 -18.66
C ILE A 409 -19.09 11.37 -19.54
N PRO A 410 -17.95 11.49 -20.23
CA PRO A 410 -17.57 12.71 -20.90
C PRO A 410 -18.40 13.04 -22.14
N PHE A 411 -18.88 12.02 -22.85
CA PHE A 411 -19.60 12.24 -24.11
C PHE A 411 -20.95 11.55 -24.12
N ILE A 412 -21.92 12.20 -24.75
CA ILE A 412 -23.26 11.66 -24.98
C ILE A 412 -23.52 11.65 -26.46
N VAL A 413 -24.00 10.52 -27.01
CA VAL A 413 -24.48 10.36 -28.37
C VAL A 413 -25.97 10.11 -28.35
N PHE A 414 -26.72 10.91 -29.05
CA PHE A 414 -28.18 10.75 -29.19
C PHE A 414 -28.50 9.93 -30.41
N VAL A 415 -29.42 8.98 -30.26
CA VAL A 415 -29.86 8.11 -31.36
C VAL A 415 -31.37 8.17 -31.44
N GLY A 416 -31.84 8.90 -32.44
CA GLY A 416 -33.22 8.99 -32.88
C GLY A 416 -33.37 8.48 -34.30
N GLU A 417 -34.59 8.49 -34.86
CA GLU A 417 -34.84 8.05 -36.23
C GLU A 417 -34.08 8.88 -37.27
N GLU A 418 -33.99 10.20 -37.06
CA GLU A 418 -33.27 11.11 -37.93
C GLU A 418 -31.78 10.83 -37.96
N GLU A 419 -31.18 10.60 -36.80
CA GLU A 419 -29.77 10.27 -36.67
C GLU A 419 -29.43 8.95 -37.40
N LEU A 420 -30.30 7.95 -37.25
CA LEU A 420 -30.11 6.65 -37.91
C LEU A 420 -30.26 6.73 -39.42
N GLN A 421 -31.21 7.54 -39.91
CA GLN A 421 -31.42 7.70 -41.38
C GLN A 421 -30.26 8.45 -42.04
N LYS A 422 -29.69 9.45 -41.36
CA LYS A 422 -28.63 10.30 -41.89
C LYS A 422 -27.23 9.79 -41.58
N GLU A 423 -27.08 8.83 -40.67
CA GLU A 423 -25.81 8.38 -40.08
C GLU A 423 -24.99 9.56 -39.52
N ILE A 424 -25.67 10.60 -39.05
CA ILE A 424 -25.13 11.79 -38.41
C ILE A 424 -25.74 11.90 -37.03
N TYR A 425 -24.92 11.80 -36.02
CA TYR A 425 -25.33 11.71 -34.62
C TYR A 425 -25.17 13.05 -33.90
N SER A 426 -26.18 13.44 -33.12
CA SER A 426 -26.01 14.51 -32.14
C SER A 426 -25.05 14.04 -31.05
N PHE A 427 -23.94 14.75 -30.91
CA PHE A 427 -22.84 14.45 -29.99
C PHE A 427 -22.67 15.61 -29.02
N LYS A 428 -22.67 15.31 -27.73
CA LYS A 428 -22.55 16.31 -26.68
C LYS A 428 -21.34 16.04 -25.76
N ASP A 429 -20.50 17.05 -25.58
CA ASP A 429 -19.50 17.07 -24.52
C ASP A 429 -20.16 17.52 -23.20
N THR A 430 -20.05 16.70 -22.15
CA THR A 430 -20.69 16.97 -20.85
C THR A 430 -19.99 18.07 -20.06
N ALA A 431 -18.71 18.31 -20.29
CA ALA A 431 -17.92 19.32 -19.58
C ALA A 431 -18.17 20.72 -20.16
N SER A 432 -18.10 20.90 -21.47
CA SER A 432 -18.34 22.17 -22.14
C SER A 432 -19.83 22.44 -22.37
N SER A 433 -20.67 21.40 -22.35
CA SER A 433 -22.06 21.41 -22.79
C SER A 433 -22.24 21.71 -24.27
N GLU A 434 -21.19 21.71 -25.08
CA GLU A 434 -21.25 21.87 -26.54
C GLU A 434 -21.89 20.66 -27.18
N GLU A 435 -22.72 20.94 -28.19
CA GLU A 435 -23.42 19.93 -28.97
C GLU A 435 -23.09 20.10 -30.45
N GLN A 436 -22.75 19.01 -31.14
CA GLN A 436 -22.33 18.97 -32.52
C GLN A 436 -23.02 17.81 -33.24
N LYS A 437 -23.16 17.92 -34.57
CA LYS A 437 -23.61 16.82 -35.45
C LYS A 437 -22.36 16.15 -36.03
N LEU A 438 -22.13 14.87 -35.74
CA LEU A 438 -20.91 14.15 -36.12
C LEU A 438 -21.25 12.84 -36.87
N SER A 439 -20.43 12.46 -37.84
CA SER A 439 -20.44 11.11 -38.40
C SER A 439 -19.84 10.11 -37.41
N PHE A 440 -20.06 8.83 -37.66
CA PHE A 440 -19.49 7.75 -36.85
C PHE A 440 -17.97 7.89 -36.69
N GLU A 441 -17.24 8.06 -37.79
CA GLU A 441 -15.77 8.15 -37.79
C GLU A 441 -15.30 9.37 -36.97
N ARG A 442 -16.07 10.47 -37.04
CA ARG A 442 -15.72 11.68 -36.28
C ARG A 442 -15.98 11.52 -34.80
N VAL A 443 -17.04 10.82 -34.39
CA VAL A 443 -17.27 10.44 -32.96
C VAL A 443 -16.09 9.62 -32.46
N VAL A 444 -15.69 8.58 -33.18
CA VAL A 444 -14.53 7.75 -32.85
C VAL A 444 -13.25 8.58 -32.68
N SER A 445 -12.97 9.46 -33.65
CA SER A 445 -11.80 10.34 -33.65
C SER A 445 -11.78 11.23 -32.40
N VAL A 446 -12.87 11.95 -32.10
CA VAL A 446 -12.97 12.87 -30.97
C VAL A 446 -12.74 12.14 -29.63
N VAL A 447 -13.31 10.94 -29.47
CA VAL A 447 -13.13 10.13 -28.25
C VAL A 447 -11.69 9.66 -28.11
N LYS A 448 -11.09 9.14 -29.18
CA LYS A 448 -9.70 8.68 -29.17
C LYS A 448 -8.70 9.84 -28.93
N ASP A 449 -8.95 11.02 -29.49
CA ASP A 449 -8.13 12.22 -29.30
C ASP A 449 -8.17 12.69 -27.83
N ARG A 450 -9.37 12.70 -27.21
CA ARG A 450 -9.48 12.99 -25.78
C ARG A 450 -8.73 11.97 -24.94
N ARG A 451 -8.86 10.67 -25.25
CA ARG A 451 -8.14 9.61 -24.52
C ARG A 451 -6.63 9.84 -24.57
N ARG A 452 -6.07 10.16 -25.75
CA ARG A 452 -4.65 10.49 -25.90
C ARG A 452 -4.28 11.67 -25.02
N LYS A 453 -5.04 12.78 -25.11
CA LYS A 453 -4.78 13.95 -24.29
C LYS A 453 -4.79 13.65 -22.79
N VAL A 454 -5.74 12.84 -22.30
CA VAL A 454 -5.77 12.43 -20.89
C VAL A 454 -4.55 11.58 -20.52
N ILE A 455 -4.08 10.72 -21.43
CA ILE A 455 -2.85 9.93 -21.23
C ILE A 455 -1.63 10.84 -21.23
N ASP A 456 -1.51 11.74 -22.22
CA ASP A 456 -0.42 12.70 -22.33
C ASP A 456 -0.38 13.63 -21.11
N ASP A 457 -1.53 14.19 -20.67
CA ASP A 457 -1.65 15.02 -19.46
C ASP A 457 -1.24 14.21 -18.18
N LEU A 458 -1.48 12.90 -18.14
CA LEU A 458 -1.01 12.05 -17.05
C LEU A 458 0.48 11.71 -17.17
N ASP A 459 0.99 11.54 -18.38
CA ASP A 459 2.41 11.26 -18.63
C ASP A 459 3.26 12.53 -18.49
N ASP A 460 2.77 13.72 -18.87
CA ASP A 460 3.41 15.03 -18.64
C ASP A 460 3.56 15.37 -17.14
N LEU A 461 2.72 14.81 -16.28
CA LEU A 461 2.92 14.87 -14.83
C LEU A 461 4.16 14.08 -14.37
N PHE A 462 4.77 13.31 -15.29
CA PHE A 462 5.84 12.36 -15.01
C PHE A 462 7.17 12.71 -15.72
N GLU A 463 7.19 13.76 -16.57
CA GLU A 463 8.42 14.36 -17.12
C GLU A 463 8.94 15.50 -16.21
#